data_24f6035ddc6a1f50eb13055abc7a2f75
#
_entry.id   24f6035ddc6a1f50eb13055abc7a2f75
#
_cell.length_a   1.000
_cell.length_b   1.000
_cell.length_c   1.000
_cell.angle_alpha   90.00
_cell.angle_beta   90.00
_cell.angle_gamma   90.00
#
_symmetry.space_group_name_H-M   'P 1'
#
loop_
_entity.id
_entity.type
_entity.pdbx_description
1 polymer ?
#
loop_
_entity_poly.entity_id
_entity_poly.type
_entity_poly.pdbx_seq_one_letter_code
_entity_poly.pdbx_strand_id
1 'polypeptide(L)'
;MKHYLLLCLLAISLFSCKKDNPIEEITELEDPSEFVEVGSIDIGDVGAAEISVFDPSTNRLFVVNNYLVPNSTSTINKIDVIDFKDPAKMAVISSISMAPYGGAVNSLSVYDGKLAAAIESTDKQANGKVVVFKTSDYSEVKVINVGALPDMITYSPDGKYLLTANEGEPNATYTNDPSGTISIISVANDYAVTTIDFSAFAGQQAALAAKGFRIFGPGNNFVKDIEPEYITISEDSKTAWITLQENNGIAKLDIASKTITNIFPLGFKDYNLDGNEIDPSDLDNKVGVPAKWPVKGIYMPDAIAVYTANNIPYLFTANEGDAREYTAFTEAVRVKNNSVVLDPTIFPNRNDLKTDAQLGRLNITKTLGDTDGDGDYDALYSFGARSFSVWNGNDGLQVFDSKNELDSKALAGNFYDDNRSDDKSVEPEGLTIGKIGNKTVAFIGLERADAVAIYDITTPTKPVFLSMIKCGDAPEGVMIIPASKSPTKKSLLVVSSEDDGVVKVYTPKTK
;
A
#
# COMPACT_ATOMS: atom_id res chain seq x y z
N MET A 1 -57.19 75.02 29.56
CA MET A 1 -56.87 73.67 29.11
C MET A 1 -55.32 73.55 29.22
N LYS A 2 -54.91 72.88 30.26
CA LYS A 2 -53.45 72.78 30.59
C LYS A 2 -53.04 71.32 30.35
N HIS A 3 -52.05 71.09 29.48
CA HIS A 3 -51.46 69.80 29.25
C HIS A 3 -50.34 69.57 30.24
N TYR A 4 -50.35 68.49 31.02
CA TYR A 4 -49.26 68.01 31.82
C TYR A 4 -48.50 66.95 31.04
N LEU A 5 -47.18 67.23 30.81
CA LEU A 5 -46.25 66.31 30.20
C LEU A 5 -45.61 65.49 31.33
N LEU A 6 -45.79 64.17 31.31
CA LEU A 6 -45.20 63.28 32.29
C LEU A 6 -43.86 62.75 31.71
N LEU A 7 -42.74 63.12 32.33
CA LEU A 7 -41.42 62.63 31.97
C LEU A 7 -41.12 61.29 32.71
N CYS A 8 -41.07 60.16 32.00
CA CYS A 8 -40.54 58.90 32.55
C CYS A 8 -39.05 58.88 32.37
N LEU A 9 -38.28 58.93 33.43
CA LEU A 9 -36.84 58.58 33.45
C LEU A 9 -36.68 57.05 33.40
N LEU A 10 -36.10 56.58 32.32
CA LEU A 10 -35.70 55.18 32.19
C LEU A 10 -34.24 55.05 32.64
N ALA A 11 -33.98 54.41 33.77
CA ALA A 11 -32.66 54.07 34.26
C ALA A 11 -32.11 52.88 33.49
N ILE A 12 -31.18 53.09 32.55
CA ILE A 12 -30.47 52.02 31.87
C ILE A 12 -29.30 51.55 32.75
N SER A 13 -29.46 50.39 33.39
CA SER A 13 -28.37 49.69 34.07
C SER A 13 -27.47 49.00 33.01
N LEU A 14 -26.29 49.53 32.79
CA LEU A 14 -25.26 48.90 31.99
C LEU A 14 -24.68 47.70 32.73
N PHE A 15 -25.16 46.49 32.44
CA PHE A 15 -24.42 45.28 32.74
C PHE A 15 -23.24 45.14 31.80
N SER A 16 -22.04 45.42 32.29
CA SER A 16 -20.77 45.09 31.60
C SER A 16 -20.55 43.60 31.73
N CYS A 17 -20.96 42.83 30.68
CA CYS A 17 -20.43 41.48 30.50
C CYS A 17 -18.96 41.59 30.12
N LYS A 18 -18.07 41.25 31.05
CA LYS A 18 -16.71 40.86 30.70
C LYS A 18 -16.85 39.62 29.76
N LYS A 19 -16.53 39.78 28.49
CA LYS A 19 -16.19 38.65 27.63
C LYS A 19 -14.90 38.08 28.20
N ASP A 20 -14.98 36.96 28.87
CA ASP A 20 -13.85 36.08 29.02
C ASP A 20 -13.45 35.69 27.61
N ASN A 21 -12.32 36.19 27.12
CA ASN A 21 -11.69 35.63 25.94
C ASN A 21 -11.43 34.16 26.25
N PRO A 22 -11.89 33.21 25.40
CA PRO A 22 -11.44 31.84 25.58
C PRO A 22 -9.90 31.89 25.50
N ILE A 23 -9.28 31.33 26.53
CA ILE A 23 -7.84 31.02 26.46
C ILE A 23 -7.75 30.12 25.25
N GLU A 24 -7.17 30.60 24.14
CA GLU A 24 -6.73 29.71 23.06
C GLU A 24 -5.78 28.73 23.74
N GLU A 25 -6.23 27.49 23.92
CA GLU A 25 -5.32 26.41 24.19
C GLU A 25 -4.29 26.46 23.06
N ILE A 26 -3.07 26.85 23.38
CA ILE A 26 -1.95 26.71 22.48
C ILE A 26 -1.77 25.19 22.32
N THR A 27 -2.45 24.61 21.34
CA THR A 27 -2.19 23.22 20.94
C THR A 27 -0.78 23.22 20.39
N GLU A 28 0.14 22.63 21.13
CA GLU A 28 1.51 22.42 20.67
C GLU A 28 1.45 21.76 19.28
N LEU A 29 2.13 22.38 18.31
CA LEU A 29 2.08 21.89 16.93
C LEU A 29 2.91 20.61 16.80
N GLU A 30 2.28 19.53 16.38
CA GLU A 30 2.99 18.28 16.10
C GLU A 30 4.04 18.45 15.00
N ASP A 31 5.24 17.92 15.23
CA ASP A 31 6.36 17.94 14.27
C ASP A 31 6.42 16.64 13.46
N PRO A 32 6.11 16.66 12.16
CA PRO A 32 6.14 15.46 11.33
C PRO A 32 7.56 14.94 11.04
N SER A 33 8.61 15.66 11.42
CA SER A 33 9.99 15.21 11.22
C SER A 33 10.56 14.38 12.35
N GLU A 34 9.86 14.33 13.50
CA GLU A 34 10.35 13.59 14.68
C GLU A 34 9.24 12.74 15.30
N PHE A 35 9.36 11.44 15.17
CA PHE A 35 8.49 10.46 15.80
C PHE A 35 9.20 9.73 16.92
N VAL A 36 8.48 9.38 17.97
CA VAL A 36 8.96 8.57 19.10
C VAL A 36 8.02 7.38 19.31
N GLU A 37 8.60 6.21 19.54
CA GLU A 37 7.83 5.02 19.91
C GLU A 37 7.17 5.23 21.27
N VAL A 38 5.89 4.91 21.36
CA VAL A 38 5.09 5.04 22.60
C VAL A 38 4.56 3.70 23.09
N GLY A 39 4.62 2.68 22.27
CA GLY A 39 4.22 1.32 22.63
C GLY A 39 4.55 0.31 21.56
N SER A 40 4.65 -0.95 21.98
CA SER A 40 4.86 -2.11 21.13
C SER A 40 4.13 -3.31 21.72
N ILE A 41 3.66 -4.20 20.86
CA ILE A 41 3.10 -5.49 21.25
C ILE A 41 3.53 -6.54 20.23
N ASP A 42 3.99 -7.68 20.74
CA ASP A 42 4.28 -8.88 19.98
C ASP A 42 3.05 -9.79 20.07
N ILE A 43 2.52 -10.24 18.92
CA ILE A 43 1.31 -11.06 18.81
C ILE A 43 1.56 -12.40 18.11
N GLY A 44 2.81 -12.72 17.79
CA GLY A 44 3.22 -13.98 17.16
C GLY A 44 4.58 -13.87 16.49
N ASP A 45 4.86 -14.80 15.61
CA ASP A 45 6.01 -14.81 14.71
C ASP A 45 5.53 -14.59 13.27
N VAL A 46 6.23 -15.13 12.28
CA VAL A 46 5.96 -15.00 10.84
C VAL A 46 4.49 -15.22 10.48
N GLY A 47 3.93 -14.31 9.70
CA GLY A 47 2.51 -14.25 9.31
C GLY A 47 1.59 -13.67 10.38
N ALA A 48 2.13 -13.15 11.49
CA ALA A 48 1.36 -12.35 12.44
C ALA A 48 1.60 -10.86 12.19
N ALA A 49 0.65 -10.01 12.56
CA ALA A 49 0.75 -8.55 12.42
C ALA A 49 0.96 -8.03 10.99
N GLU A 50 0.20 -8.54 10.01
CA GLU A 50 0.18 -8.00 8.64
C GLU A 50 -0.53 -6.63 8.62
N ILE A 51 -1.85 -6.58 8.57
CA ILE A 51 -2.65 -5.37 8.44
C ILE A 51 -3.33 -5.00 9.75
N SER A 52 -3.29 -3.73 10.14
CA SER A 52 -3.95 -3.18 11.32
C SER A 52 -5.02 -2.14 10.95
N VAL A 53 -6.17 -2.17 11.65
CA VAL A 53 -7.20 -1.12 11.55
C VAL A 53 -7.71 -0.71 12.93
N PHE A 54 -7.98 0.58 13.11
CA PHE A 54 -8.40 1.15 14.39
C PHE A 54 -9.87 1.57 14.36
N ASP A 55 -10.64 1.16 15.38
CA ASP A 55 -11.98 1.68 15.61
C ASP A 55 -11.98 2.72 16.76
N PRO A 56 -12.21 4.01 16.46
CA PRO A 56 -12.23 5.05 17.47
C PRO A 56 -13.44 4.96 18.41
N SER A 57 -14.52 4.27 18.02
CA SER A 57 -15.71 4.13 18.84
C SER A 57 -15.51 3.22 20.04
N THR A 58 -14.65 2.21 19.89
CA THR A 58 -14.32 1.22 20.93
C THR A 58 -12.91 1.36 21.48
N ASN A 59 -12.05 2.18 20.86
CA ASN A 59 -10.61 2.24 21.10
C ASN A 59 -9.96 0.85 20.99
N ARG A 60 -10.30 0.10 19.95
CA ARG A 60 -9.72 -1.20 19.65
C ARG A 60 -8.94 -1.16 18.36
N LEU A 61 -7.79 -1.80 18.38
CA LEU A 61 -7.02 -2.11 17.19
C LEU A 61 -7.34 -3.56 16.81
N PHE A 62 -7.65 -3.79 15.54
CA PHE A 62 -7.86 -5.11 14.96
C PHE A 62 -6.68 -5.40 14.05
N VAL A 63 -6.04 -6.55 14.22
CA VAL A 63 -4.82 -6.91 13.51
C VAL A 63 -5.00 -8.26 12.85
N VAL A 64 -4.68 -8.33 11.57
CA VAL A 64 -4.57 -9.59 10.82
C VAL A 64 -3.48 -10.44 11.48
N ASN A 65 -3.77 -11.71 11.67
CA ASN A 65 -2.82 -12.67 12.22
C ASN A 65 -3.03 -14.03 11.56
N ASN A 66 -2.17 -14.32 10.57
CA ASN A 66 -2.09 -15.58 9.84
C ASN A 66 -0.89 -16.40 10.32
N TYR A 67 -0.63 -16.39 11.63
CA TYR A 67 0.52 -16.98 12.26
C TYR A 67 0.85 -18.38 11.72
N LEU A 68 2.06 -18.54 11.23
CA LEU A 68 2.59 -19.82 10.77
C LEU A 68 3.00 -20.69 11.97
N VAL A 69 2.36 -21.84 12.14
CA VAL A 69 2.67 -22.75 13.24
C VAL A 69 4.10 -23.29 13.08
N PRO A 70 4.98 -23.14 14.09
CA PRO A 70 6.37 -23.56 13.99
C PRO A 70 6.54 -25.02 13.56
N ASN A 71 7.45 -25.27 12.62
CA ASN A 71 7.73 -26.57 12.03
C ASN A 71 6.51 -27.22 11.32
N SER A 72 5.59 -26.41 10.82
CA SER A 72 4.38 -26.81 10.11
C SER A 72 4.22 -25.94 8.85
N THR A 73 3.35 -26.36 7.94
CA THR A 73 2.82 -25.53 6.84
C THR A 73 1.42 -25.01 7.14
N SER A 74 0.93 -25.22 8.37
CA SER A 74 -0.41 -24.80 8.79
C SER A 74 -0.36 -23.39 9.40
N THR A 75 -1.35 -22.57 9.09
CA THR A 75 -1.56 -21.27 9.70
C THR A 75 -2.72 -21.27 10.68
N ILE A 76 -2.67 -20.38 11.67
CA ILE A 76 -3.80 -20.08 12.54
C ILE A 76 -4.34 -18.72 12.10
N ASN A 77 -5.39 -18.73 11.29
CA ASN A 77 -5.96 -17.54 10.72
C ASN A 77 -6.99 -16.90 11.66
N LYS A 78 -6.71 -15.70 12.12
CA LYS A 78 -7.54 -14.97 13.09
C LYS A 78 -7.36 -13.46 12.93
N ILE A 79 -8.24 -12.69 13.55
CA ILE A 79 -8.07 -11.28 13.78
C ILE A 79 -7.85 -11.10 15.29
N ASP A 80 -6.70 -10.59 15.69
CA ASP A 80 -6.46 -10.23 17.08
C ASP A 80 -7.09 -8.88 17.41
N VAL A 81 -7.70 -8.79 18.59
CA VAL A 81 -8.32 -7.56 19.09
C VAL A 81 -7.51 -7.04 20.26
N ILE A 82 -6.97 -5.84 20.08
CA ILE A 82 -6.06 -5.21 21.04
C ILE A 82 -6.78 -4.06 21.73
N ASP A 83 -6.71 -3.98 23.07
CA ASP A 83 -7.09 -2.77 23.82
C ASP A 83 -6.09 -1.65 23.50
N PHE A 84 -6.60 -0.59 22.87
CA PHE A 84 -5.81 0.54 22.37
C PHE A 84 -6.14 1.84 23.09
N LYS A 85 -6.80 1.80 24.27
CA LYS A 85 -7.11 2.99 25.07
C LYS A 85 -5.85 3.71 25.55
N ASP A 86 -4.80 2.95 25.84
CA ASP A 86 -3.47 3.44 26.19
C ASP A 86 -2.45 2.72 25.30
N PRO A 87 -1.96 3.35 24.21
CA PRO A 87 -1.00 2.71 23.31
C PRO A 87 0.29 2.24 24.00
N ALA A 88 0.65 2.80 25.16
CA ALA A 88 1.80 2.35 25.94
C ALA A 88 1.54 1.05 26.73
N LYS A 89 0.30 0.56 26.74
CA LYS A 89 -0.13 -0.65 27.50
C LYS A 89 -1.06 -1.53 26.68
N MET A 90 -0.73 -1.74 25.42
CA MET A 90 -1.48 -2.62 24.54
C MET A 90 -1.53 -4.05 25.08
N ALA A 91 -2.68 -4.70 24.88
CA ALA A 91 -2.87 -6.11 25.22
C ALA A 91 -3.90 -6.75 24.30
N VAL A 92 -3.66 -7.96 23.84
CA VAL A 92 -4.67 -8.77 23.15
C VAL A 92 -5.77 -9.13 24.16
N ILE A 93 -6.99 -8.68 23.89
CA ILE A 93 -8.16 -8.90 24.76
C ILE A 93 -9.14 -9.94 24.21
N SER A 94 -9.03 -10.23 22.91
CA SER A 94 -9.84 -11.23 22.23
C SER A 94 -9.21 -11.60 20.89
N SER A 95 -9.72 -12.66 20.26
CA SER A 95 -9.41 -13.00 18.86
C SER A 95 -10.66 -13.50 18.16
N ILE A 96 -10.80 -13.20 16.87
CA ILE A 96 -11.88 -13.65 16.01
C ILE A 96 -11.29 -14.69 15.05
N SER A 97 -11.72 -15.96 15.20
CA SER A 97 -11.23 -17.05 14.31
C SER A 97 -11.82 -16.95 12.92
N MET A 98 -10.98 -17.09 11.89
CA MET A 98 -11.41 -17.14 10.50
C MET A 98 -11.75 -18.55 10.00
N ALA A 99 -11.46 -19.59 10.77
CA ALA A 99 -11.72 -20.99 10.41
C ALA A 99 -13.16 -21.30 9.94
N PRO A 100 -14.23 -20.63 10.44
CA PRO A 100 -15.59 -20.84 9.91
C PRO A 100 -15.81 -20.28 8.50
N TYR A 101 -14.92 -19.40 8.01
CA TYR A 101 -15.16 -18.61 6.80
C TYR A 101 -14.29 -19.03 5.61
N GLY A 102 -13.05 -19.45 5.85
CA GLY A 102 -12.12 -19.79 4.76
C GLY A 102 -10.70 -20.05 5.22
N GLY A 103 -9.75 -19.56 4.41
CA GLY A 103 -8.32 -19.59 4.65
C GLY A 103 -7.83 -18.38 5.43
N ALA A 104 -6.74 -17.76 4.93
CA ALA A 104 -6.16 -16.55 5.51
C ALA A 104 -7.12 -15.35 5.45
N VAL A 105 -6.92 -14.41 6.35
CA VAL A 105 -7.52 -13.08 6.29
C VAL A 105 -6.43 -12.12 5.80
N ASN A 106 -6.64 -11.51 4.61
CA ASN A 106 -5.60 -10.72 3.97
C ASN A 106 -5.70 -9.23 4.33
N SER A 107 -6.92 -8.72 4.52
CA SER A 107 -7.11 -7.30 4.78
C SER A 107 -8.31 -6.99 5.65
N LEU A 108 -8.28 -5.83 6.30
CA LEU A 108 -9.31 -5.31 7.19
C LEU A 108 -9.71 -3.88 6.83
N SER A 109 -10.97 -3.54 7.10
CA SER A 109 -11.43 -2.16 7.03
C SER A 109 -12.48 -1.88 8.11
N VAL A 110 -12.45 -0.68 8.70
CA VAL A 110 -13.39 -0.29 9.76
C VAL A 110 -14.17 0.96 9.35
N TYR A 111 -15.48 0.91 9.53
CA TYR A 111 -16.35 2.07 9.38
C TYR A 111 -17.57 1.98 10.31
N ASP A 112 -17.84 3.04 11.05
CA ASP A 112 -19.04 3.22 11.90
C ASP A 112 -19.38 1.98 12.76
N GLY A 113 -18.39 1.49 13.53
CA GLY A 113 -18.56 0.35 14.43
C GLY A 113 -18.70 -1.01 13.74
N LYS A 114 -18.31 -1.11 12.48
CA LYS A 114 -18.27 -2.35 11.69
C LYS A 114 -16.85 -2.60 11.22
N LEU A 115 -16.40 -3.84 11.42
CA LEU A 115 -15.14 -4.40 10.91
C LEU A 115 -15.49 -5.29 9.72
N ALA A 116 -14.92 -5.02 8.56
CA ALA A 116 -14.97 -5.89 7.40
C ALA A 116 -13.62 -6.57 7.21
N ALA A 117 -13.64 -7.86 6.92
CA ALA A 117 -12.45 -8.70 6.68
C ALA A 117 -12.54 -9.35 5.31
N ALA A 118 -11.48 -9.26 4.51
CA ALA A 118 -11.29 -10.02 3.28
C ALA A 118 -10.66 -11.37 3.65
N ILE A 119 -11.27 -12.47 3.21
CA ILE A 119 -10.89 -13.83 3.60
C ILE A 119 -10.80 -14.67 2.34
N GLU A 120 -9.63 -15.23 2.07
CA GLU A 120 -9.46 -16.18 0.97
C GLU A 120 -10.23 -17.46 1.19
N SER A 121 -10.51 -18.19 0.13
CA SER A 121 -11.00 -19.56 0.25
C SER A 121 -9.86 -20.49 0.65
N THR A 122 -10.17 -21.63 1.30
CA THR A 122 -9.19 -22.70 1.52
C THR A 122 -8.67 -23.31 0.20
N ASP A 123 -9.41 -23.17 -0.89
CA ASP A 123 -8.95 -23.31 -2.27
C ASP A 123 -8.79 -21.91 -2.83
N LYS A 124 -7.56 -21.37 -2.89
CA LYS A 124 -7.27 -19.99 -3.27
C LYS A 124 -7.86 -19.58 -4.62
N GLN A 125 -8.04 -20.55 -5.54
CA GLN A 125 -8.64 -20.29 -6.84
C GLN A 125 -10.17 -20.28 -6.82
N ALA A 126 -10.80 -20.64 -5.69
CA ALA A 126 -12.24 -20.48 -5.49
C ALA A 126 -12.57 -19.09 -4.91
N ASN A 127 -13.81 -18.66 -5.09
CA ASN A 127 -14.31 -17.41 -4.54
C ASN A 127 -14.08 -17.30 -3.04
N GLY A 128 -13.50 -16.20 -2.61
CA GLY A 128 -13.34 -15.85 -1.21
C GLY A 128 -14.58 -15.14 -0.64
N LYS A 129 -14.41 -14.57 0.53
CA LYS A 129 -15.49 -13.92 1.29
C LYS A 129 -15.08 -12.58 1.86
N VAL A 130 -16.07 -11.72 2.04
CA VAL A 130 -16.02 -10.62 2.99
C VAL A 130 -16.92 -10.95 4.16
N VAL A 131 -16.41 -10.84 5.37
CA VAL A 131 -17.21 -11.01 6.59
C VAL A 131 -17.24 -9.70 7.35
N VAL A 132 -18.43 -9.23 7.69
CA VAL A 132 -18.64 -8.01 8.46
C VAL A 132 -19.01 -8.37 9.89
N PHE A 133 -18.28 -7.81 10.86
CA PHE A 133 -18.51 -7.97 12.29
C PHE A 133 -18.87 -6.62 12.93
N LYS A 134 -19.54 -6.63 14.08
CA LYS A 134 -19.59 -5.46 14.96
C LYS A 134 -18.28 -5.34 15.73
N THR A 135 -17.74 -4.13 15.82
CA THR A 135 -16.52 -3.89 16.61
C THR A 135 -16.75 -3.96 18.13
N SER A 136 -18.01 -3.80 18.57
CA SER A 136 -18.36 -3.75 19.99
C SER A 136 -18.33 -5.12 20.70
N ASP A 137 -18.81 -6.17 20.02
CA ASP A 137 -18.98 -7.52 20.58
C ASP A 137 -18.50 -8.64 19.65
N TYR A 138 -17.96 -8.26 18.47
CA TYR A 138 -17.42 -9.18 17.44
C TYR A 138 -18.48 -10.11 16.81
N SER A 139 -19.76 -9.83 17.03
CA SER A 139 -20.84 -10.63 16.42
C SER A 139 -20.85 -10.41 14.90
N GLU A 140 -21.04 -11.52 14.16
CA GLU A 140 -21.21 -11.51 12.71
C GLU A 140 -22.44 -10.69 12.31
N VAL A 141 -22.28 -9.80 11.33
CA VAL A 141 -23.35 -9.03 10.71
C VAL A 141 -23.73 -9.65 9.37
N LYS A 142 -22.75 -9.99 8.55
CA LYS A 142 -22.97 -10.50 7.20
C LYS A 142 -21.76 -11.28 6.70
N VAL A 143 -22.03 -12.37 5.97
CA VAL A 143 -21.06 -13.10 5.14
C VAL A 143 -21.41 -12.86 3.68
N ILE A 144 -20.43 -12.48 2.86
CA ILE A 144 -20.60 -12.02 1.49
C ILE A 144 -19.61 -12.76 0.60
N ASN A 145 -20.07 -13.39 -0.49
CA ASN A 145 -19.17 -14.00 -1.47
C ASN A 145 -18.62 -12.91 -2.41
N VAL A 146 -17.33 -12.94 -2.68
CA VAL A 146 -16.59 -12.04 -3.58
C VAL A 146 -15.79 -12.84 -4.62
N GLY A 147 -14.80 -12.25 -5.30
CA GLY A 147 -13.96 -12.97 -6.24
C GLY A 147 -12.94 -13.91 -5.57
N ALA A 148 -12.11 -14.57 -6.37
CA ALA A 148 -11.04 -15.44 -5.89
C ALA A 148 -9.90 -14.59 -5.31
N LEU A 149 -9.33 -15.02 -4.20
CA LEU A 149 -8.25 -14.35 -3.48
C LEU A 149 -8.54 -12.86 -3.26
N PRO A 150 -9.52 -12.50 -2.39
CA PRO A 150 -9.72 -11.11 -2.02
C PRO A 150 -8.54 -10.67 -1.14
N ASP A 151 -7.64 -9.90 -1.72
CA ASP A 151 -6.45 -9.45 -1.06
C ASP A 151 -6.72 -8.20 -0.22
N MET A 152 -7.16 -7.13 -0.81
CA MET A 152 -7.42 -5.86 -0.11
C MET A 152 -8.90 -5.53 -0.02
N ILE A 153 -9.32 -4.94 1.13
CA ILE A 153 -10.68 -4.45 1.35
C ILE A 153 -10.69 -3.03 1.91
N THR A 154 -11.58 -2.17 1.42
CA THR A 154 -11.76 -0.84 1.98
C THR A 154 -13.21 -0.34 1.93
N TYR A 155 -13.65 0.35 3.00
CA TYR A 155 -14.88 1.14 2.96
C TYR A 155 -14.67 2.42 2.14
N SER A 156 -15.68 2.81 1.38
CA SER A 156 -15.73 4.18 0.85
C SER A 156 -15.79 5.19 2.01
N PRO A 157 -15.21 6.41 1.87
CA PRO A 157 -15.22 7.43 2.92
C PRO A 157 -16.60 7.78 3.48
N ASP A 158 -17.65 7.64 2.65
CA ASP A 158 -19.05 7.84 3.08
C ASP A 158 -19.72 6.58 3.65
N GLY A 159 -19.03 5.46 3.71
CA GLY A 159 -19.47 4.17 4.25
C GLY A 159 -20.57 3.47 3.45
N LYS A 160 -20.90 3.94 2.23
CA LYS A 160 -21.98 3.34 1.44
C LYS A 160 -21.54 2.10 0.68
N TYR A 161 -20.26 1.97 0.42
CA TYR A 161 -19.67 0.86 -0.31
C TYR A 161 -18.51 0.24 0.45
N LEU A 162 -18.32 -1.06 0.23
CA LEU A 162 -17.07 -1.79 0.45
C LEU A 162 -16.55 -2.22 -0.92
N LEU A 163 -15.27 -2.08 -1.15
CA LEU A 163 -14.61 -2.56 -2.36
C LEU A 163 -13.58 -3.61 -1.96
N THR A 164 -13.47 -4.70 -2.74
CA THR A 164 -12.35 -5.65 -2.67
C THR A 164 -11.63 -5.72 -4.00
N ALA A 165 -10.31 -5.74 -3.94
CA ALA A 165 -9.46 -6.26 -4.99
C ALA A 165 -9.40 -7.79 -4.80
N ASN A 166 -9.69 -8.53 -5.86
CA ASN A 166 -9.63 -9.98 -5.84
C ASN A 166 -8.64 -10.38 -6.91
N GLU A 167 -7.43 -10.76 -6.51
CA GLU A 167 -6.31 -10.99 -7.42
C GLU A 167 -6.63 -12.07 -8.45
N GLY A 168 -7.18 -13.20 -8.00
CA GLY A 168 -7.45 -14.30 -8.90
C GLY A 168 -6.18 -15.03 -9.34
N GLU A 169 -5.22 -15.17 -8.45
CA GLU A 169 -3.97 -15.89 -8.71
C GLU A 169 -4.17 -17.30 -9.24
N PRO A 170 -3.28 -17.75 -10.18
CA PRO A 170 -3.28 -19.13 -10.63
C PRO A 170 -2.80 -20.09 -9.55
N ASN A 171 -3.14 -21.36 -9.69
CA ASN A 171 -2.51 -22.39 -8.88
C ASN A 171 -1.07 -22.65 -9.35
N ALA A 172 -0.24 -23.28 -8.51
CA ALA A 172 1.18 -23.53 -8.77
C ALA A 172 1.48 -24.21 -10.12
N THR A 173 0.51 -24.86 -10.75
CA THR A 173 0.65 -25.54 -12.05
C THR A 173 -0.02 -24.82 -13.21
N TYR A 174 -0.62 -23.65 -13.00
CA TYR A 174 -1.43 -22.90 -13.98
C TYR A 174 -2.55 -23.71 -14.65
N THR A 175 -3.05 -24.76 -13.97
CA THR A 175 -4.17 -25.58 -14.44
C THR A 175 -5.52 -25.01 -14.02
N ASN A 176 -5.55 -24.20 -12.96
CA ASN A 176 -6.68 -23.41 -12.54
C ASN A 176 -6.18 -21.96 -12.34
N ASP A 177 -6.75 -21.04 -13.09
CA ASP A 177 -6.33 -19.66 -13.22
C ASP A 177 -7.61 -18.82 -13.32
N PRO A 178 -8.17 -18.36 -12.18
CA PRO A 178 -9.35 -17.51 -12.16
C PRO A 178 -9.01 -16.11 -12.69
N SER A 179 -10.02 -15.34 -13.01
CA SER A 179 -9.83 -13.95 -13.43
C SER A 179 -9.73 -13.05 -12.21
N GLY A 180 -8.80 -12.10 -12.22
CA GLY A 180 -8.79 -11.00 -11.29
C GLY A 180 -10.02 -10.11 -11.46
N THR A 181 -10.59 -9.64 -10.36
CA THR A 181 -11.86 -8.90 -10.34
C THR A 181 -11.88 -7.86 -9.23
N ILE A 182 -12.80 -6.90 -9.33
CA ILE A 182 -13.13 -5.96 -8.27
C ILE A 182 -14.57 -6.23 -7.83
N SER A 183 -14.80 -6.42 -6.53
CA SER A 183 -16.15 -6.50 -5.99
C SER A 183 -16.57 -5.15 -5.39
N ILE A 184 -17.72 -4.61 -5.82
CA ILE A 184 -18.36 -3.44 -5.22
C ILE A 184 -19.57 -3.92 -4.43
N ILE A 185 -19.52 -3.75 -3.12
CA ILE A 185 -20.53 -4.22 -2.17
C ILE A 185 -21.31 -3.01 -1.66
N SER A 186 -22.61 -2.94 -1.95
CA SER A 186 -23.48 -1.85 -1.50
C SER A 186 -23.98 -2.10 -0.08
N VAL A 187 -23.45 -1.37 0.89
CA VAL A 187 -23.76 -1.56 2.33
C VAL A 187 -25.24 -1.30 2.62
N ALA A 188 -25.82 -0.25 2.05
CA ALA A 188 -27.21 0.11 2.26
C ALA A 188 -28.22 -0.83 1.57
N ASN A 189 -27.77 -1.61 0.59
CA ASN A 189 -28.61 -2.55 -0.17
C ASN A 189 -28.31 -4.01 0.28
N ASP A 190 -28.38 -4.26 1.57
CA ASP A 190 -28.13 -5.55 2.19
C ASP A 190 -26.84 -6.24 1.71
N TYR A 191 -25.79 -5.44 1.50
CA TYR A 191 -24.49 -5.89 1.01
C TYR A 191 -24.53 -6.57 -0.37
N ALA A 192 -25.43 -6.11 -1.26
CA ALA A 192 -25.49 -6.60 -2.63
C ALA A 192 -24.17 -6.37 -3.37
N VAL A 193 -23.65 -7.43 -4.00
CA VAL A 193 -22.34 -7.43 -4.69
C VAL A 193 -22.54 -7.18 -6.19
N THR A 194 -21.64 -6.40 -6.76
CA THR A 194 -21.41 -6.30 -8.20
C THR A 194 -19.94 -6.60 -8.44
N THR A 195 -19.66 -7.64 -9.20
CA THR A 195 -18.29 -8.02 -9.61
C THR A 195 -18.00 -7.43 -10.99
N ILE A 196 -16.81 -6.86 -11.14
CA ILE A 196 -16.32 -6.22 -12.36
C ILE A 196 -15.01 -6.89 -12.74
N ASP A 197 -14.84 -7.21 -14.02
CA ASP A 197 -13.60 -7.71 -14.60
C ASP A 197 -13.00 -6.70 -15.58
N PHE A 198 -11.88 -7.06 -16.20
CA PHE A 198 -11.13 -6.22 -17.12
C PHE A 198 -11.42 -6.50 -18.61
N SER A 199 -12.42 -7.33 -18.91
CA SER A 199 -12.73 -7.77 -20.29
C SER A 199 -12.98 -6.63 -21.28
N ALA A 200 -13.51 -5.50 -20.81
CA ALA A 200 -13.72 -4.30 -21.61
C ALA A 200 -12.44 -3.72 -22.23
N PHE A 201 -11.27 -4.03 -21.67
CA PHE A 201 -9.98 -3.54 -22.12
C PHE A 201 -9.18 -4.57 -22.95
N ALA A 202 -9.64 -5.81 -23.09
CA ALA A 202 -8.91 -6.86 -23.80
C ALA A 202 -8.54 -6.47 -25.25
N GLY A 203 -9.40 -5.72 -25.93
CA GLY A 203 -9.12 -5.18 -27.27
C GLY A 203 -8.03 -4.09 -27.32
N GLN A 204 -7.56 -3.60 -26.17
CA GLN A 204 -6.56 -2.56 -26.05
C GLN A 204 -5.18 -3.12 -25.63
N GLN A 205 -5.03 -4.43 -25.47
CA GLN A 205 -3.81 -5.08 -24.95
C GLN A 205 -2.53 -4.56 -25.64
N ALA A 206 -2.48 -4.52 -26.96
CA ALA A 206 -1.30 -4.05 -27.69
C ALA A 206 -0.98 -2.56 -27.43
N ALA A 207 -2.01 -1.72 -27.31
CA ALA A 207 -1.82 -0.29 -27.03
C ALA A 207 -1.38 -0.04 -25.57
N LEU A 208 -1.83 -0.84 -24.63
CA LEU A 208 -1.41 -0.82 -23.25
C LEU A 208 0.03 -1.33 -23.10
N ALA A 209 0.36 -2.46 -23.75
CA ALA A 209 1.70 -3.05 -23.75
C ALA A 209 2.76 -2.09 -24.32
N ALA A 210 2.43 -1.37 -25.40
CA ALA A 210 3.33 -0.36 -25.97
C ALA A 210 3.70 0.78 -25.02
N LYS A 211 2.98 0.91 -23.88
CA LYS A 211 3.22 1.89 -22.81
C LYS A 211 3.76 1.26 -21.52
N GLY A 212 4.09 -0.03 -21.54
CA GLY A 212 4.69 -0.74 -20.42
C GLY A 212 3.71 -1.52 -19.54
N PHE A 213 2.43 -1.65 -19.93
CA PHE A 213 1.51 -2.57 -19.27
C PHE A 213 1.85 -4.00 -19.66
N ARG A 214 1.79 -4.95 -18.72
CA ARG A 214 2.29 -6.30 -18.91
C ARG A 214 1.15 -7.32 -18.92
N ILE A 215 1.13 -8.19 -19.92
CA ILE A 215 0.31 -9.41 -19.99
C ILE A 215 1.28 -10.52 -20.41
N PHE A 216 1.63 -11.40 -19.49
CA PHE A 216 2.80 -12.26 -19.66
C PHE A 216 2.65 -13.67 -19.08
N GLY A 217 1.59 -13.94 -18.32
CA GLY A 217 1.33 -15.26 -17.76
C GLY A 217 1.09 -16.32 -18.83
N PRO A 218 1.25 -17.60 -18.50
CA PRO A 218 0.99 -18.72 -19.40
C PRO A 218 -0.39 -18.64 -20.06
N GLY A 219 -0.43 -18.70 -21.39
CA GLY A 219 -1.68 -18.62 -22.17
C GLY A 219 -2.05 -17.22 -22.63
N ASN A 220 -1.35 -16.17 -22.20
CA ASN A 220 -1.53 -14.77 -22.64
C ASN A 220 -3.01 -14.32 -22.66
N ASN A 221 -3.74 -14.63 -21.58
CA ASN A 221 -5.15 -14.30 -21.45
C ASN A 221 -5.30 -12.99 -20.67
N PHE A 222 -5.67 -11.90 -21.35
CA PHE A 222 -5.74 -10.56 -20.79
C PHE A 222 -6.55 -10.47 -19.48
N VAL A 223 -7.69 -11.15 -19.39
CA VAL A 223 -8.57 -11.03 -18.22
C VAL A 223 -8.07 -11.84 -17.02
N LYS A 224 -7.43 -12.97 -17.30
CA LYS A 224 -6.90 -13.85 -16.27
C LYS A 224 -5.54 -13.39 -15.74
N ASP A 225 -4.77 -12.71 -16.59
CA ASP A 225 -3.42 -12.25 -16.25
C ASP A 225 -3.43 -10.94 -15.45
N ILE A 226 -4.59 -10.27 -15.33
CA ILE A 226 -4.70 -9.06 -14.53
C ILE A 226 -5.04 -9.45 -13.08
N GLU A 227 -4.17 -9.04 -12.17
CA GLU A 227 -4.27 -9.28 -10.73
C GLU A 227 -4.39 -7.91 -10.03
N PRO A 228 -5.63 -7.52 -9.61
CA PRO A 228 -5.84 -6.29 -8.83
C PRO A 228 -5.48 -6.53 -7.36
N GLU A 229 -4.73 -5.61 -6.77
CA GLU A 229 -4.14 -5.76 -5.46
C GLU A 229 -4.64 -4.71 -4.45
N TYR A 230 -4.21 -3.49 -4.51
CA TYR A 230 -4.56 -2.47 -3.51
C TYR A 230 -5.53 -1.43 -4.05
N ILE A 231 -6.40 -0.87 -3.17
CA ILE A 231 -7.46 0.09 -3.54
C ILE A 231 -7.35 1.37 -2.72
N THR A 232 -7.40 2.52 -3.40
CA THR A 232 -7.66 3.81 -2.77
C THR A 232 -8.91 4.47 -3.35
N ILE A 233 -9.66 5.21 -2.52
CA ILE A 233 -10.92 5.84 -2.91
C ILE A 233 -10.86 7.34 -2.65
N SER A 234 -11.37 8.15 -3.60
CA SER A 234 -11.48 9.59 -3.45
C SER A 234 -12.33 10.00 -2.23
N GLU A 235 -12.01 11.13 -1.59
CA GLU A 235 -12.75 11.63 -0.41
C GLU A 235 -14.24 11.80 -0.67
N ASP A 236 -14.64 12.10 -1.91
CA ASP A 236 -16.05 12.23 -2.30
C ASP A 236 -16.73 10.89 -2.63
N SER A 237 -16.03 9.78 -2.44
CA SER A 237 -16.50 8.39 -2.63
C SER A 237 -16.98 8.07 -4.05
N LYS A 238 -16.49 8.80 -5.08
CA LYS A 238 -16.95 8.59 -6.47
C LYS A 238 -15.99 7.78 -7.33
N THR A 239 -14.69 7.91 -7.07
CA THR A 239 -13.66 7.29 -7.89
C THR A 239 -12.78 6.42 -7.01
N ALA A 240 -12.44 5.24 -7.51
CA ALA A 240 -11.39 4.39 -6.92
C ALA A 240 -10.25 4.20 -7.93
N TRP A 241 -9.05 3.97 -7.39
CA TRP A 241 -7.88 3.55 -8.16
C TRP A 241 -7.34 2.28 -7.53
N ILE A 242 -6.96 1.35 -8.39
CA ILE A 242 -6.57 -0.01 -8.02
C ILE A 242 -5.22 -0.30 -8.65
N THR A 243 -4.24 -0.71 -7.88
CA THR A 243 -2.97 -1.21 -8.38
C THR A 243 -3.16 -2.55 -9.10
N LEU A 244 -2.41 -2.74 -10.15
CA LEU A 244 -2.29 -3.96 -10.93
C LEU A 244 -0.78 -4.24 -10.96
N GLN A 245 -0.26 -4.85 -9.87
CA GLN A 245 1.17 -4.84 -9.56
C GLN A 245 1.97 -5.52 -10.65
N GLU A 246 1.78 -6.81 -10.89
CA GLU A 246 2.52 -7.57 -11.89
C GLU A 246 2.29 -7.05 -13.32
N ASN A 247 1.10 -6.48 -13.56
CA ASN A 247 0.77 -5.88 -14.85
C ASN A 247 1.37 -4.49 -15.05
N ASN A 248 1.99 -3.90 -14.01
CA ASN A 248 2.61 -2.57 -14.05
C ASN A 248 1.63 -1.48 -14.47
N GLY A 249 0.50 -1.39 -13.76
CA GLY A 249 -0.58 -0.47 -14.09
C GLY A 249 -1.43 -0.02 -12.91
N ILE A 250 -2.28 0.98 -13.16
CA ILE A 250 -3.33 1.42 -12.23
C ILE A 250 -4.66 1.46 -12.97
N ALA A 251 -5.67 0.77 -12.45
CA ALA A 251 -7.03 0.86 -12.94
C ALA A 251 -7.78 2.02 -12.27
N LYS A 252 -8.60 2.75 -13.03
CA LYS A 252 -9.50 3.80 -12.54
C LYS A 252 -10.93 3.34 -12.65
N LEU A 253 -11.66 3.38 -11.53
CA LEU A 253 -13.03 2.90 -11.39
C LEU A 253 -13.97 4.06 -11.04
N ASP A 254 -15.07 4.21 -11.76
CA ASP A 254 -16.22 5.02 -11.33
C ASP A 254 -17.17 4.15 -10.49
N ILE A 255 -17.32 4.51 -9.21
CA ILE A 255 -18.08 3.70 -8.24
C ILE A 255 -19.58 3.74 -8.53
N ALA A 256 -20.11 4.86 -8.99
CA ALA A 256 -21.53 5.03 -9.23
C ALA A 256 -22.01 4.23 -10.45
N SER A 257 -21.27 4.27 -11.55
CA SER A 257 -21.57 3.48 -12.75
C SER A 257 -21.04 2.04 -12.64
N LYS A 258 -20.18 1.77 -11.65
CA LYS A 258 -19.54 0.46 -11.45
C LYS A 258 -18.77 0.00 -12.68
N THR A 259 -17.97 0.88 -13.25
CA THR A 259 -17.18 0.60 -14.45
C THR A 259 -15.74 1.04 -14.31
N ILE A 260 -14.82 0.20 -14.78
CA ILE A 260 -13.43 0.60 -14.98
C ILE A 260 -13.43 1.57 -16.17
N THR A 261 -12.98 2.80 -15.96
CA THR A 261 -12.96 3.83 -16.97
C THR A 261 -11.65 3.93 -17.74
N ASN A 262 -10.55 3.58 -17.08
CA ASN A 262 -9.20 3.64 -17.62
C ASN A 262 -8.31 2.56 -17.00
N ILE A 263 -7.29 2.15 -17.74
CA ILE A 263 -6.07 1.51 -17.23
C ILE A 263 -4.91 2.44 -17.58
N PHE A 264 -4.11 2.81 -16.61
CA PHE A 264 -2.93 3.65 -16.75
C PHE A 264 -1.67 2.77 -16.70
N PRO A 265 -1.01 2.48 -17.83
CA PRO A 265 0.31 1.86 -17.85
C PRO A 265 1.34 2.79 -17.21
N LEU A 266 2.26 2.26 -16.40
CA LEU A 266 3.21 3.07 -15.64
C LEU A 266 4.54 3.30 -16.35
N GLY A 267 4.82 2.53 -17.43
CA GLY A 267 6.10 2.61 -18.13
C GLY A 267 7.24 1.99 -17.34
N PHE A 268 8.45 2.50 -17.52
CA PHE A 268 9.67 1.93 -16.91
C PHE A 268 10.59 3.03 -16.43
N LYS A 269 11.29 2.78 -15.33
CA LYS A 269 12.31 3.66 -14.76
C LYS A 269 13.68 3.31 -15.38
N ASP A 270 14.36 4.27 -15.95
CA ASP A 270 15.68 4.06 -16.55
C ASP A 270 16.79 4.29 -15.53
N TYR A 271 17.49 3.22 -15.14
CA TYR A 271 18.58 3.27 -14.18
C TYR A 271 19.91 3.83 -14.76
N ASN A 272 19.92 4.15 -16.03
CA ASN A 272 21.05 4.84 -16.68
C ASN A 272 20.95 6.38 -16.59
N LEU A 273 19.87 6.92 -15.99
CA LEU A 273 19.69 8.36 -15.81
C LEU A 273 20.18 8.83 -14.45
N ASP A 274 20.59 10.11 -14.38
CA ASP A 274 21.01 10.76 -13.14
C ASP A 274 19.92 10.73 -12.07
N GLY A 275 20.29 10.26 -10.89
CA GLY A 275 19.44 10.11 -9.73
C GLY A 275 18.67 8.77 -9.68
N ASN A 276 18.76 7.95 -10.70
CA ASN A 276 18.16 6.61 -10.74
C ASN A 276 19.19 5.47 -10.54
N GLU A 277 20.42 5.81 -10.18
CA GLU A 277 21.49 4.83 -9.98
C GLU A 277 21.08 3.77 -8.94
N ILE A 278 21.44 2.52 -9.18
CA ILE A 278 21.21 1.40 -8.25
C ILE A 278 22.51 0.66 -7.92
N ASP A 279 22.52 0.01 -6.78
CA ASP A 279 23.45 -1.08 -6.48
C ASP A 279 22.78 -2.41 -6.91
N PRO A 280 23.33 -3.15 -7.89
CA PRO A 280 22.69 -4.36 -8.42
C PRO A 280 23.31 -5.65 -7.88
N SER A 281 24.21 -5.61 -6.89
CA SER A 281 25.00 -6.78 -6.50
C SER A 281 25.37 -6.81 -5.02
N ASP A 282 24.97 -7.88 -4.35
CA ASP A 282 25.39 -8.30 -3.00
C ASP A 282 26.80 -8.94 -2.95
N LEU A 283 27.49 -9.09 -4.10
CA LEU A 283 28.78 -9.80 -4.24
C LEU A 283 29.89 -8.96 -4.90
N ASP A 284 29.79 -7.64 -4.87
CA ASP A 284 30.82 -6.75 -5.40
C ASP A 284 31.80 -6.23 -4.32
N ASN A 285 31.66 -6.69 -3.07
CA ASN A 285 32.40 -6.26 -1.88
C ASN A 285 32.21 -4.76 -1.52
N LYS A 286 31.07 -4.19 -1.86
CA LYS A 286 30.65 -2.85 -1.48
C LYS A 286 29.25 -2.93 -0.89
N VAL A 287 28.81 -1.90 -0.20
CA VAL A 287 27.49 -1.85 0.41
C VAL A 287 26.81 -0.58 -0.08
N GLY A 288 25.71 -0.74 -0.79
CA GLY A 288 24.87 0.36 -1.24
C GLY A 288 25.61 1.39 -2.09
N VAL A 289 26.47 0.97 -3.00
CA VAL A 289 27.25 1.86 -3.89
C VAL A 289 26.58 1.96 -5.25
N PRO A 290 25.64 2.92 -5.43
CA PRO A 290 24.86 3.01 -6.64
C PRO A 290 25.68 3.43 -7.85
N ALA A 291 25.37 2.87 -9.00
CA ALA A 291 25.92 3.26 -10.29
C ALA A 291 24.84 3.23 -11.38
N LYS A 292 25.14 3.84 -12.52
CA LYS A 292 24.29 3.78 -13.70
C LYS A 292 24.44 2.45 -14.41
N TRP A 293 23.31 1.83 -14.74
CA TRP A 293 23.26 0.55 -15.42
C TRP A 293 22.32 0.58 -16.62
N PRO A 294 22.59 -0.16 -17.71
CA PRO A 294 21.71 -0.29 -18.85
C PRO A 294 20.53 -1.24 -18.53
N VAL A 295 19.79 -0.92 -17.48
CA VAL A 295 18.65 -1.69 -16.96
C VAL A 295 17.49 -0.75 -16.74
N LYS A 296 16.28 -1.23 -16.91
CA LYS A 296 15.03 -0.53 -16.58
C LYS A 296 14.34 -1.20 -15.42
N GLY A 297 13.84 -0.43 -14.46
CA GLY A 297 12.95 -0.90 -13.39
C GLY A 297 11.49 -0.90 -13.85
N ILE A 298 10.78 -1.96 -13.60
CA ILE A 298 9.33 -2.04 -13.75
C ILE A 298 8.74 -1.50 -12.44
N TYR A 299 7.80 -0.54 -12.49
CA TYR A 299 7.31 0.09 -11.25
C TYR A 299 6.63 -0.92 -10.33
N MET A 300 5.68 -1.69 -10.83
CA MET A 300 4.99 -2.77 -10.11
C MET A 300 4.57 -2.35 -8.69
N PRO A 301 3.63 -1.39 -8.57
CA PRO A 301 3.24 -0.87 -7.27
C PRO A 301 2.35 -1.84 -6.51
N ASP A 302 2.62 -2.05 -5.23
CA ASP A 302 1.72 -2.66 -4.28
C ASP A 302 0.76 -1.58 -3.72
N ALA A 303 1.04 -0.98 -2.58
CA ALA A 303 0.14 -0.04 -1.95
C ALA A 303 -0.05 1.26 -2.73
N ILE A 304 -1.29 1.79 -2.67
CA ILE A 304 -1.67 3.06 -3.28
C ILE A 304 -2.50 3.91 -2.31
N ALA A 305 -2.20 5.20 -2.24
CA ALA A 305 -3.00 6.17 -1.50
C ALA A 305 -3.27 7.43 -2.33
N VAL A 306 -4.45 8.04 -2.16
CA VAL A 306 -4.83 9.26 -2.87
C VAL A 306 -4.78 10.48 -1.95
N TYR A 307 -4.17 11.57 -2.45
CA TYR A 307 -4.25 12.90 -1.85
C TYR A 307 -4.74 13.92 -2.87
N THR A 308 -5.83 14.61 -2.58
CA THR A 308 -6.39 15.63 -3.48
C THR A 308 -5.88 17.01 -3.08
N ALA A 309 -5.17 17.66 -4.00
CA ALA A 309 -4.72 19.03 -3.85
C ALA A 309 -5.14 19.86 -5.08
N ASN A 310 -5.71 21.04 -4.85
CA ASN A 310 -6.21 21.94 -5.93
C ASN A 310 -7.17 21.23 -6.90
N ASN A 311 -8.04 20.37 -6.40
CA ASN A 311 -8.99 19.52 -7.15
C ASN A 311 -8.33 18.51 -8.12
N ILE A 312 -7.06 18.21 -7.94
CA ILE A 312 -6.36 17.15 -8.67
C ILE A 312 -6.11 16.00 -7.69
N PRO A 313 -6.56 14.78 -7.98
CA PRO A 313 -6.18 13.60 -7.22
C PRO A 313 -4.76 13.20 -7.60
N TYR A 314 -3.87 13.13 -6.63
CA TYR A 314 -2.52 12.60 -6.77
C TYR A 314 -2.47 11.23 -6.11
N LEU A 315 -2.02 10.24 -6.88
CA LEU A 315 -1.88 8.86 -6.45
C LEU A 315 -0.43 8.64 -6.03
N PHE A 316 -0.22 8.24 -4.81
CA PHE A 316 1.07 7.82 -4.29
C PHE A 316 1.13 6.30 -4.33
N THR A 317 2.18 5.74 -4.89
CA THR A 317 2.41 4.30 -4.99
C THR A 317 3.74 3.91 -4.37
N ALA A 318 3.75 2.85 -3.59
CA ALA A 318 4.95 2.15 -3.16
C ALA A 318 5.28 1.11 -4.23
N ASN A 319 6.49 1.16 -4.79
CA ASN A 319 6.84 0.37 -5.98
C ASN A 319 7.70 -0.83 -5.57
N GLU A 320 7.07 -1.83 -5.01
CA GLU A 320 7.69 -3.02 -4.45
C GLU A 320 8.28 -3.93 -5.52
N GLY A 321 7.44 -4.45 -6.42
CA GLY A 321 7.87 -5.26 -7.56
C GLY A 321 7.83 -6.76 -7.34
N ASP A 322 6.78 -7.30 -6.77
CA ASP A 322 6.68 -8.75 -6.63
C ASP A 322 6.60 -9.47 -7.99
N ALA A 323 7.27 -10.62 -8.08
CA ALA A 323 7.39 -11.39 -9.31
C ALA A 323 6.65 -12.72 -9.17
N ARG A 324 6.01 -13.18 -10.22
CA ARG A 324 5.34 -14.48 -10.21
C ARG A 324 6.31 -15.65 -10.07
N GLU A 325 6.18 -16.39 -8.98
CA GLU A 325 7.01 -17.55 -8.65
C GLU A 325 6.18 -18.81 -8.43
N TYR A 326 5.70 -19.41 -9.51
CA TYR A 326 4.95 -20.67 -9.47
C TYR A 326 5.77 -21.84 -10.00
N THR A 327 5.45 -23.07 -9.57
CA THR A 327 6.14 -24.28 -10.05
C THR A 327 6.13 -24.43 -11.57
N ALA A 328 5.04 -24.04 -12.23
CA ALA A 328 4.92 -24.09 -13.69
C ALA A 328 5.49 -22.84 -14.39
N PHE A 329 5.67 -21.75 -13.67
CA PHE A 329 6.13 -20.49 -14.24
C PHE A 329 6.84 -19.63 -13.18
N THR A 330 8.15 -19.52 -13.28
CA THR A 330 8.97 -18.58 -12.50
C THR A 330 9.39 -17.45 -13.41
N GLU A 331 9.05 -16.23 -13.09
CA GLU A 331 9.34 -15.07 -13.95
C GLU A 331 10.79 -14.63 -13.85
N ALA A 332 11.32 -14.60 -12.64
CA ALA A 332 12.66 -14.09 -12.36
C ALA A 332 13.79 -14.96 -12.88
N VAL A 333 14.86 -14.32 -13.36
CA VAL A 333 16.11 -14.97 -13.75
C VAL A 333 17.29 -14.03 -13.47
N ARG A 334 18.40 -14.58 -12.97
CA ARG A 334 19.64 -13.81 -12.78
C ARG A 334 20.32 -13.51 -14.13
N VAL A 335 20.82 -12.28 -14.30
CA VAL A 335 21.50 -11.87 -15.54
C VAL A 335 22.67 -12.81 -15.90
N LYS A 336 23.40 -13.35 -14.92
CA LYS A 336 24.47 -14.31 -15.16
C LYS A 336 24.02 -15.68 -15.67
N ASN A 337 22.72 -16.00 -15.62
CA ASN A 337 22.21 -17.28 -16.07
C ASN A 337 22.55 -17.50 -17.57
N ASN A 338 22.88 -18.73 -17.94
CA ASN A 338 23.20 -19.07 -19.31
C ASN A 338 22.04 -18.90 -20.31
N SER A 339 20.79 -18.95 -19.81
CA SER A 339 19.60 -18.66 -20.62
C SER A 339 19.45 -17.18 -20.99
N VAL A 340 20.13 -16.27 -20.27
CA VAL A 340 20.14 -14.84 -20.58
C VAL A 340 21.30 -14.58 -21.56
N VAL A 341 20.98 -14.50 -22.84
CA VAL A 341 21.92 -14.14 -23.90
C VAL A 341 21.73 -12.63 -24.16
N LEU A 342 22.78 -11.84 -24.04
CA LEU A 342 22.72 -10.40 -24.30
C LEU A 342 23.18 -10.10 -25.73
N ASP A 343 22.40 -9.27 -26.47
CA ASP A 343 22.78 -8.84 -27.83
C ASP A 343 24.18 -8.23 -27.82
N PRO A 344 25.11 -8.75 -28.64
CA PRO A 344 26.49 -8.26 -28.69
C PRO A 344 26.63 -6.83 -29.22
N THR A 345 25.64 -6.33 -29.96
CA THR A 345 25.65 -5.00 -30.54
C THR A 345 25.17 -3.98 -29.51
N ILE A 346 24.14 -4.31 -28.75
CA ILE A 346 23.59 -3.47 -27.69
C ILE A 346 24.49 -3.52 -26.45
N PHE A 347 24.98 -4.71 -26.09
CA PHE A 347 25.82 -4.95 -24.92
C PHE A 347 27.22 -5.42 -25.31
N PRO A 348 28.09 -4.56 -25.88
CA PRO A 348 29.45 -4.97 -26.31
C PRO A 348 30.33 -5.47 -25.17
N ASN A 349 30.06 -5.06 -23.94
CA ASN A 349 30.73 -5.48 -22.69
C ASN A 349 29.95 -6.58 -21.92
N ARG A 350 29.08 -7.35 -22.60
CA ARG A 350 28.18 -8.34 -21.99
C ARG A 350 28.84 -9.35 -21.06
N ASN A 351 30.08 -9.74 -21.33
CA ASN A 351 30.79 -10.68 -20.47
C ASN A 351 31.12 -10.08 -19.11
N ASP A 352 31.47 -8.80 -19.07
CA ASP A 352 31.73 -8.07 -17.82
C ASP A 352 30.42 -7.82 -17.08
N LEU A 353 29.35 -7.40 -17.78
CA LEU A 353 28.02 -7.19 -17.20
C LEU A 353 27.47 -8.44 -16.51
N LYS A 354 27.77 -9.63 -17.00
CA LYS A 354 27.33 -10.92 -16.42
C LYS A 354 28.15 -11.39 -15.23
N THR A 355 29.18 -10.64 -14.79
CA THR A 355 29.95 -10.98 -13.58
C THR A 355 29.15 -10.64 -12.30
N ASP A 356 29.43 -11.36 -11.21
CA ASP A 356 28.78 -11.14 -9.93
C ASP A 356 29.02 -9.71 -9.40
N ALA A 357 30.15 -9.11 -9.69
CA ALA A 357 30.49 -7.75 -9.29
C ALA A 357 29.79 -6.64 -10.13
N GLN A 358 29.00 -7.01 -11.13
CA GLN A 358 28.22 -6.06 -11.92
C GLN A 358 26.73 -6.48 -11.92
N LEU A 359 26.13 -6.73 -13.09
CA LEU A 359 24.71 -7.09 -13.19
C LEU A 359 24.43 -8.59 -13.02
N GLY A 360 25.45 -9.44 -12.95
CA GLY A 360 25.30 -10.90 -12.96
C GLY A 360 24.38 -11.43 -11.86
N ARG A 361 24.35 -10.76 -10.73
CA ARG A 361 23.50 -11.10 -9.59
C ARG A 361 22.07 -10.61 -9.76
N LEU A 362 21.84 -9.50 -10.46
CA LEU A 362 20.53 -8.84 -10.54
C LEU A 362 19.45 -9.76 -11.11
N ASN A 363 18.31 -9.79 -10.44
CA ASN A 363 17.09 -10.42 -10.95
C ASN A 363 16.43 -9.55 -12.03
N ILE A 364 16.09 -10.17 -13.15
CA ILE A 364 15.37 -9.55 -14.27
C ILE A 364 14.20 -10.44 -14.68
N THR A 365 13.19 -9.86 -15.32
CA THR A 365 12.13 -10.64 -15.93
C THR A 365 12.63 -11.32 -17.21
N LYS A 366 12.22 -12.57 -17.41
CA LYS A 366 12.43 -13.28 -18.68
C LYS A 366 11.34 -13.04 -19.73
N THR A 367 10.33 -12.22 -19.40
CA THR A 367 9.16 -11.97 -20.25
C THR A 367 9.27 -10.71 -21.09
N LEU A 368 10.32 -9.91 -20.85
CA LEU A 368 10.65 -8.69 -21.59
C LEU A 368 12.13 -8.71 -21.97
N GLY A 369 12.49 -7.90 -22.97
CA GLY A 369 13.89 -7.65 -23.31
C GLY A 369 14.34 -8.10 -24.67
N ASP A 370 13.82 -9.19 -25.19
CA ASP A 370 13.94 -9.58 -26.59
C ASP A 370 12.92 -8.75 -27.41
N THR A 371 13.37 -7.70 -28.07
CA THR A 371 12.48 -6.72 -28.73
C THR A 371 12.31 -6.98 -30.23
N ASP A 372 13.17 -7.74 -30.82
CA ASP A 372 13.12 -8.11 -32.28
C ASP A 372 12.77 -9.59 -32.53
N GLY A 373 12.75 -10.42 -31.47
CA GLY A 373 12.28 -11.80 -31.51
C GLY A 373 13.33 -12.80 -31.99
N ASP A 374 14.63 -12.47 -31.87
CA ASP A 374 15.72 -13.34 -32.31
C ASP A 374 16.26 -14.28 -31.23
N GLY A 375 15.79 -14.10 -29.96
CA GLY A 375 16.08 -14.97 -28.81
C GLY A 375 17.18 -14.48 -27.91
N ASP A 376 17.69 -13.26 -28.11
CA ASP A 376 18.58 -12.61 -27.16
C ASP A 376 17.95 -11.32 -26.58
N TYR A 377 18.62 -10.70 -25.61
CA TYR A 377 18.10 -9.54 -24.88
C TYR A 377 18.70 -8.25 -25.42
N ASP A 378 17.85 -7.37 -25.99
CA ASP A 378 18.16 -5.99 -26.38
C ASP A 378 18.04 -5.02 -25.20
N ALA A 379 17.29 -5.39 -24.17
CA ALA A 379 17.08 -4.60 -22.97
C ALA A 379 16.92 -5.48 -21.74
N LEU A 380 17.25 -4.95 -20.57
CA LEU A 380 17.09 -5.63 -19.29
C LEU A 380 16.04 -4.92 -18.45
N TYR A 381 15.16 -5.69 -17.78
CA TYR A 381 14.10 -5.17 -16.94
C TYR A 381 14.12 -5.87 -15.57
N SER A 382 14.40 -5.13 -14.51
CA SER A 382 14.33 -5.63 -13.14
C SER A 382 12.98 -5.32 -12.50
N PHE A 383 12.65 -6.00 -11.41
CA PHE A 383 11.43 -5.86 -10.65
C PHE A 383 11.49 -4.68 -9.69
N GLY A 384 10.36 -4.01 -9.50
CA GLY A 384 10.24 -2.84 -8.66
C GLY A 384 11.04 -1.64 -9.19
N ALA A 385 10.74 -0.46 -8.68
CA ALA A 385 11.46 0.74 -9.04
C ALA A 385 12.33 1.26 -7.88
N ARG A 386 12.38 0.57 -6.75
CA ARG A 386 13.12 0.96 -5.53
C ARG A 386 12.75 2.38 -5.08
N SER A 387 11.51 2.76 -5.30
CA SER A 387 11.03 4.13 -5.10
C SER A 387 9.56 4.16 -4.77
N PHE A 388 9.10 5.29 -4.25
CA PHE A 388 7.68 5.63 -4.36
C PHE A 388 7.49 6.64 -5.50
N SER A 389 6.30 6.61 -6.11
CA SER A 389 5.96 7.50 -7.21
C SER A 389 4.68 8.28 -6.92
N VAL A 390 4.51 9.41 -7.62
CA VAL A 390 3.27 10.19 -7.59
C VAL A 390 2.74 10.35 -9.01
N TRP A 391 1.46 9.99 -9.19
CA TRP A 391 0.77 10.02 -10.48
C TRP A 391 -0.42 10.96 -10.43
N ASN A 392 -0.75 11.59 -11.53
CA ASN A 392 -2.01 12.33 -11.65
C ASN A 392 -3.17 11.34 -11.84
N GLY A 393 -4.09 11.24 -10.90
CA GLY A 393 -5.21 10.30 -10.93
C GLY A 393 -6.27 10.57 -12.01
N ASN A 394 -6.17 11.68 -12.77
CA ASN A 394 -7.04 11.95 -13.89
C ASN A 394 -6.57 11.27 -15.19
N ASP A 395 -5.27 11.29 -15.45
CA ASP A 395 -4.67 10.87 -16.72
C ASP A 395 -3.54 9.83 -16.59
N GLY A 396 -3.12 9.49 -15.36
CA GLY A 396 -2.07 8.51 -15.09
C GLY A 396 -0.65 9.02 -15.36
N LEU A 397 -0.45 10.32 -15.60
CA LEU A 397 0.90 10.85 -15.83
C LEU A 397 1.71 10.91 -14.54
N GLN A 398 2.94 10.43 -14.58
CA GLN A 398 3.86 10.56 -13.47
C GLN A 398 4.25 12.03 -13.26
N VAL A 399 4.12 12.52 -12.03
CA VAL A 399 4.46 13.90 -11.66
C VAL A 399 5.65 13.97 -10.71
N PHE A 400 6.00 12.87 -10.09
CA PHE A 400 7.18 12.72 -9.22
C PHE A 400 7.58 11.25 -9.11
N ASP A 401 8.85 11.00 -8.90
CA ASP A 401 9.43 9.73 -8.46
C ASP A 401 10.56 10.03 -7.47
N SER A 402 10.65 9.26 -6.38
CA SER A 402 11.70 9.46 -5.36
C SER A 402 13.09 9.03 -5.83
N LYS A 403 13.19 8.43 -7.02
CA LYS A 403 14.44 8.00 -7.65
C LYS A 403 15.18 6.97 -6.76
N ASN A 404 16.47 7.20 -6.47
CA ASN A 404 17.26 6.39 -5.57
C ASN A 404 17.29 6.95 -4.12
N GLU A 405 16.39 7.87 -3.79
CA GLU A 405 16.43 8.55 -2.49
C GLU A 405 16.16 7.58 -1.33
N LEU A 406 15.24 6.60 -1.49
CA LEU A 406 14.93 5.64 -0.43
C LEU A 406 16.16 4.79 -0.07
N ASP A 407 16.83 4.18 -1.06
CA ASP A 407 18.06 3.43 -0.86
C ASP A 407 19.15 4.30 -0.20
N SER A 408 19.32 5.53 -0.70
CA SER A 408 20.32 6.46 -0.17
C SER A 408 20.04 6.88 1.28
N LYS A 409 18.77 7.06 1.67
CA LYS A 409 18.37 7.39 3.04
C LYS A 409 18.48 6.18 3.96
N ALA A 410 18.09 5.00 3.48
CA ALA A 410 18.26 3.75 4.22
C ALA A 410 19.75 3.49 4.52
N LEU A 411 20.62 3.66 3.51
CA LEU A 411 22.08 3.53 3.68
C LEU A 411 22.61 4.54 4.71
N ALA A 412 22.24 5.81 4.59
CA ALA A 412 22.68 6.86 5.50
C ALA A 412 22.17 6.67 6.94
N GLY A 413 21.01 6.04 7.11
CA GLY A 413 20.39 5.70 8.39
C GLY A 413 20.85 4.36 8.98
N ASN A 414 21.66 3.58 8.26
CA ASN A 414 22.07 2.22 8.60
C ASN A 414 20.87 1.24 8.68
N PHE A 415 19.95 1.38 7.73
CA PHE A 415 18.78 0.50 7.52
C PHE A 415 18.92 -0.36 6.25
N TYR A 416 19.92 -0.11 5.41
CA TYR A 416 20.11 -0.78 4.13
C TYR A 416 20.67 -2.19 4.32
N ASP A 417 19.99 -3.19 3.74
CA ASP A 417 20.49 -4.57 3.66
C ASP A 417 21.07 -4.84 2.26
N ASP A 418 22.39 -5.01 2.20
CA ASP A 418 23.09 -5.26 0.96
C ASP A 418 22.76 -6.62 0.33
N ASN A 419 22.33 -7.60 1.13
CA ASN A 419 21.89 -8.90 0.61
C ASN A 419 20.63 -8.80 -0.26
N ARG A 420 19.95 -7.65 -0.26
CA ARG A 420 18.76 -7.38 -1.10
C ARG A 420 19.08 -6.52 -2.34
N SER A 421 20.31 -6.03 -2.46
CA SER A 421 20.73 -5.14 -3.57
C SER A 421 20.60 -5.80 -4.96
N ASP A 422 20.79 -7.10 -5.01
CA ASP A 422 20.72 -7.92 -6.24
C ASP A 422 19.28 -8.32 -6.64
N ASP A 423 18.30 -7.85 -5.87
CA ASP A 423 16.88 -8.08 -6.11
C ASP A 423 16.10 -6.75 -6.16
N LYS A 424 15.30 -6.43 -5.16
CA LYS A 424 14.43 -5.25 -5.13
C LYS A 424 14.90 -4.17 -4.12
N SER A 425 16.02 -4.38 -3.42
CA SER A 425 16.63 -3.48 -2.44
C SER A 425 15.74 -3.24 -1.20
N VAL A 426 15.33 -1.99 -0.90
CA VAL A 426 14.55 -1.63 0.30
C VAL A 426 13.08 -2.04 0.24
N GLU A 427 12.57 -2.39 -0.90
CA GLU A 427 11.19 -2.86 -1.15
C GLU A 427 10.14 -1.96 -0.51
N PRO A 428 9.78 -0.83 -1.16
CA PRO A 428 8.68 0.01 -0.71
C PRO A 428 7.35 -0.70 -0.92
N GLU A 429 6.61 -0.98 0.15
CA GLU A 429 5.40 -1.80 0.13
C GLU A 429 4.21 -1.06 0.75
N GLY A 430 4.08 -1.01 2.08
CA GLY A 430 2.98 -0.32 2.74
C GLY A 430 3.01 1.20 2.58
N LEU A 431 1.85 1.84 2.41
CA LEU A 431 1.77 3.29 2.25
C LEU A 431 0.50 3.89 2.87
N THR A 432 0.65 4.96 3.65
CA THR A 432 -0.47 5.74 4.15
C THR A 432 -0.21 7.24 4.11
N ILE A 433 -1.28 8.04 4.07
CA ILE A 433 -1.21 9.51 4.06
C ILE A 433 -2.07 10.08 5.19
N GLY A 434 -1.52 11.06 5.91
CA GLY A 434 -2.25 11.77 6.94
C GLY A 434 -1.80 13.18 7.20
N LYS A 435 -2.55 13.91 8.02
CA LYS A 435 -2.16 15.25 8.48
C LYS A 435 -1.45 15.17 9.82
N ILE A 436 -0.27 15.78 9.90
CA ILE A 436 0.49 15.97 11.14
C ILE A 436 0.74 17.47 11.28
N GLY A 437 0.21 18.06 12.32
CA GLY A 437 0.22 19.51 12.48
C GLY A 437 -0.45 20.21 11.30
N ASN A 438 0.31 21.02 10.57
CA ASN A 438 -0.16 21.76 9.38
C ASN A 438 0.30 21.13 8.06
N LYS A 439 0.95 19.98 8.08
CA LYS A 439 1.47 19.32 6.89
C LYS A 439 0.65 18.09 6.50
N THR A 440 0.60 17.80 5.22
CA THR A 440 0.18 16.49 4.72
C THR A 440 1.44 15.63 4.55
N VAL A 441 1.41 14.43 5.09
CA VAL A 441 2.57 13.54 5.24
C VAL A 441 2.26 12.18 4.63
N ALA A 442 3.19 11.64 3.86
CA ALA A 442 3.18 10.24 3.43
C ALA A 442 4.15 9.44 4.30
N PHE A 443 3.72 8.24 4.66
CA PHE A 443 4.48 7.23 5.37
C PHE A 443 4.61 6.04 4.45
N ILE A 444 5.85 5.66 4.10
CA ILE A 444 6.17 4.57 3.17
C ILE A 444 6.90 3.49 3.96
N GLY A 445 6.29 2.31 4.10
CA GLY A 445 6.93 1.11 4.63
C GLY A 445 8.01 0.65 3.67
N LEU A 446 9.15 0.29 4.21
CA LEU A 446 10.29 -0.27 3.48
C LEU A 446 10.56 -1.65 4.06
N GLU A 447 9.97 -2.66 3.43
CA GLU A 447 9.92 -4.03 3.94
C GLU A 447 11.31 -4.54 4.32
N ARG A 448 12.27 -4.48 3.41
CA ARG A 448 13.61 -5.03 3.61
C ARG A 448 14.60 -4.05 4.28
N ALA A 449 14.11 -2.90 4.73
CA ALA A 449 14.89 -1.95 5.53
C ALA A 449 14.39 -1.86 6.99
N ASP A 450 13.33 -2.61 7.37
CA ASP A 450 12.69 -2.57 8.69
C ASP A 450 12.37 -1.13 9.12
N ALA A 451 11.90 -0.32 8.21
CA ALA A 451 11.78 1.12 8.42
C ALA A 451 10.54 1.73 7.75
N VAL A 452 10.15 2.91 8.23
CA VAL A 452 9.16 3.75 7.58
C VAL A 452 9.81 5.07 7.18
N ALA A 453 9.80 5.39 5.89
CA ALA A 453 10.22 6.67 5.36
C ALA A 453 9.07 7.70 5.43
N ILE A 454 9.37 8.92 5.87
CA ILE A 454 8.39 9.98 6.15
C ILE A 454 8.67 11.17 5.26
N TYR A 455 7.63 11.59 4.49
CA TYR A 455 7.73 12.69 3.52
C TYR A 455 6.66 13.74 3.73
N ASP A 456 7.04 15.03 3.71
CA ASP A 456 6.10 16.15 3.56
C ASP A 456 5.62 16.18 2.10
N ILE A 457 4.34 15.95 1.90
CA ILE A 457 3.67 15.93 0.60
C ILE A 457 2.63 17.05 0.45
N THR A 458 2.72 18.08 1.29
CA THR A 458 1.82 19.25 1.21
C THR A 458 1.82 19.84 -0.21
N THR A 459 2.94 19.72 -0.92
CA THR A 459 3.05 19.96 -2.37
C THR A 459 3.28 18.61 -3.06
N PRO A 460 2.22 17.94 -3.56
CA PRO A 460 2.31 16.54 -4.04
C PRO A 460 3.31 16.32 -5.17
N THR A 461 3.61 17.36 -5.96
CA THR A 461 4.58 17.30 -7.07
C THR A 461 6.03 17.53 -6.63
N LYS A 462 6.25 17.78 -5.34
CA LYS A 462 7.57 18.00 -4.73
C LYS A 462 7.62 17.47 -3.30
N PRO A 463 7.45 16.16 -3.09
CA PRO A 463 7.65 15.54 -1.80
C PRO A 463 9.04 15.89 -1.23
N VAL A 464 9.10 16.09 0.09
CA VAL A 464 10.33 16.43 0.80
C VAL A 464 10.55 15.38 1.90
N PHE A 465 11.68 14.71 1.86
CA PHE A 465 12.08 13.77 2.92
C PHE A 465 12.18 14.49 4.27
N LEU A 466 11.58 13.93 5.30
CA LEU A 466 11.62 14.45 6.65
C LEU A 466 12.49 13.59 7.56
N SER A 467 12.22 12.31 7.64
CA SER A 467 12.94 11.35 8.47
C SER A 467 12.65 9.92 8.04
N MET A 468 13.36 8.98 8.65
CA MET A 468 13.13 7.55 8.57
C MET A 468 13.19 6.99 9.98
N ILE A 469 12.23 6.13 10.34
CA ILE A 469 12.17 5.49 11.66
C ILE A 469 12.28 3.98 11.52
N LYS A 470 12.99 3.34 12.46
CA LYS A 470 13.05 1.88 12.51
C LYS A 470 11.74 1.33 13.08
N CYS A 471 11.26 0.20 12.54
CA CYS A 471 10.09 -0.54 13.03
C CYS A 471 10.46 -2.00 13.37
N GLY A 472 9.51 -2.93 13.27
CA GLY A 472 9.77 -4.37 13.32
C GLY A 472 10.28 -4.90 11.99
N ASP A 473 10.45 -6.20 11.88
CA ASP A 473 10.94 -6.91 10.69
C ASP A 473 9.80 -7.02 9.65
N ALA A 474 10.05 -6.63 8.41
CA ALA A 474 9.08 -6.59 7.30
C ALA A 474 7.81 -5.77 7.63
N PRO A 475 7.89 -4.42 7.64
CA PRO A 475 6.72 -3.55 7.86
C PRO A 475 5.81 -3.52 6.63
N GLU A 476 4.68 -4.20 6.68
CA GLU A 476 3.64 -4.23 5.66
C GLU A 476 2.51 -3.25 5.97
N GLY A 477 1.88 -3.39 7.14
CA GLY A 477 0.76 -2.55 7.55
C GLY A 477 1.20 -1.20 8.11
N VAL A 478 0.92 -0.10 7.40
CA VAL A 478 1.22 1.26 7.85
C VAL A 478 -0.07 2.09 7.95
N MET A 479 -0.42 2.54 9.15
CA MET A 479 -1.66 3.28 9.41
C MET A 479 -1.41 4.55 10.23
N ILE A 480 -2.05 5.66 9.85
CA ILE A 480 -2.08 6.89 10.64
C ILE A 480 -3.44 7.12 11.29
N ILE A 481 -3.44 7.30 12.61
CA ILE A 481 -4.62 7.68 13.39
C ILE A 481 -4.51 9.18 13.68
N PRO A 482 -5.41 10.02 13.12
CA PRO A 482 -5.35 11.46 13.36
C PRO A 482 -5.66 11.80 14.82
N ALA A 483 -5.08 12.88 15.34
CA ALA A 483 -5.25 13.34 16.72
C ALA A 483 -6.72 13.44 17.16
N SER A 484 -7.62 13.81 16.26
CA SER A 484 -9.07 13.92 16.53
C SER A 484 -9.76 12.58 16.81
N LYS A 485 -9.19 11.46 16.33
CA LYS A 485 -9.72 10.09 16.54
C LYS A 485 -8.89 9.29 17.54
N SER A 486 -7.68 9.75 17.86
CA SER A 486 -6.74 9.08 18.75
C SER A 486 -7.17 9.13 20.23
N PRO A 487 -6.99 8.04 20.99
CA PRO A 487 -7.28 8.04 22.43
C PRO A 487 -6.35 8.99 23.21
N THR A 488 -5.18 9.29 22.69
CA THR A 488 -4.17 10.16 23.33
C THR A 488 -4.33 11.64 22.97
N LYS A 489 -5.24 11.98 22.05
CA LYS A 489 -5.37 13.33 21.47
C LYS A 489 -4.14 13.79 20.68
N LYS A 490 -3.24 12.88 20.36
CA LYS A 490 -2.09 13.09 19.46
C LYS A 490 -2.21 12.16 18.26
N SER A 491 -1.65 12.53 17.15
CA SER A 491 -1.54 11.64 15.98
C SER A 491 -0.71 10.41 16.35
N LEU A 492 -1.11 9.25 15.86
CA LEU A 492 -0.41 7.99 16.08
C LEU A 492 -0.15 7.31 14.76
N LEU A 493 1.10 6.97 14.49
CA LEU A 493 1.50 6.07 13.44
C LEU A 493 1.56 4.66 14.02
N VAL A 494 0.82 3.73 13.43
CA VAL A 494 0.83 2.30 13.77
C VAL A 494 1.49 1.58 12.62
N VAL A 495 2.46 0.75 12.94
CA VAL A 495 3.21 -0.08 11.98
C VAL A 495 3.09 -1.52 12.42
N SER A 496 2.61 -2.36 11.53
CA SER A 496 2.52 -3.82 11.68
C SER A 496 3.63 -4.45 10.87
N SER A 497 4.34 -5.39 11.47
CA SER A 497 5.50 -6.06 10.88
C SER A 497 5.27 -7.56 10.87
N GLU A 498 5.29 -8.14 9.67
CA GLU A 498 4.82 -9.50 9.41
C GLU A 498 5.80 -10.58 9.88
N ASP A 499 7.11 -10.38 9.66
CA ASP A 499 8.11 -11.43 9.91
C ASP A 499 8.44 -11.60 11.40
N ASP A 500 8.23 -10.58 12.23
CA ASP A 500 8.41 -10.67 13.69
C ASP A 500 7.11 -10.59 14.51
N GLY A 501 5.95 -10.42 13.84
CA GLY A 501 4.65 -10.36 14.49
C GLY A 501 4.45 -9.17 15.43
N VAL A 502 5.19 -8.08 15.22
CA VAL A 502 5.21 -6.93 16.14
C VAL A 502 4.38 -5.77 15.58
N VAL A 503 3.53 -5.20 16.43
CA VAL A 503 2.86 -3.92 16.16
C VAL A 503 3.50 -2.83 17.00
N LYS A 504 4.07 -1.81 16.35
CA LYS A 504 4.65 -0.64 17.01
C LYS A 504 3.82 0.62 16.79
N VAL A 505 3.80 1.47 17.80
CA VAL A 505 3.05 2.73 17.78
C VAL A 505 3.98 3.89 18.06
N TYR A 506 3.91 4.90 17.22
CA TYR A 506 4.71 6.11 17.31
C TYR A 506 3.82 7.35 17.39
N THR A 507 4.31 8.40 18.04
CA THR A 507 3.67 9.72 18.08
C THR A 507 4.65 10.79 17.63
N PRO A 508 4.22 11.83 16.88
CA PRO A 508 5.08 12.96 16.57
C PRO A 508 5.41 13.75 17.84
N LYS A 509 6.64 14.27 17.92
CA LYS A 509 6.97 15.25 18.95
C LYS A 509 6.19 16.55 18.74
N THR A 510 6.05 17.33 19.79
CA THR A 510 5.46 18.68 19.76
C THR A 510 6.54 19.74 19.83
N LYS A 511 6.35 20.85 19.09
CA LYS A 511 7.21 22.05 19.11
C LYS A 511 6.67 23.07 20.07
#